data_e56c5788f26e9a7363ffbca830ec01e5
#
_entry.id   e56c5788f26e9a7363ffbca830ec01e5
#
_cell.length_a   1.000
_cell.length_b   1.000
_cell.length_c   1.000
_cell.angle_alpha   90.00
_cell.angle_beta   90.00
_cell.angle_gamma   90.00
#
_symmetry.space_group_name_H-M   'P 1'
#
loop_
_entity.id
_entity.type
_entity.pdbx_description
1 polymer ?
#
loop_
_entity_poly.entity_id
_entity_poly.type
_entity_poly.pdbx_seq_one_letter_code
_entity_poly.pdbx_strand_id
1 'polypeptide(L)'
;MIKSSDYTVTYYNNINVGTATAVVTLGGNYESRYPVSTTFKIVLGKPTGFKATADSTTSVKLSWNKIGNCKYRVYRYDPKKKTYKRLTVTSSTSYTDKKLSEATSYTYAVKLEYNSKTGPYITVKGNTKLSAPKMTVKAYNKKVTISWKKNTKADGYQIYWCKGDEWTIPHNDYYSMPKDCYNDYVQLKKITKNSTTSYTKSDLSGSKNYHFKMRAYKIINGKVVYSSWTGIQCKINTVSRLNAATKKSHSTYKIYNVQGKKTKTSTHTLTAEEKKILKNFASKHFKKDWSAAKKIEYTADWIRKNLKYGRI
;
A
#
# COMPACT_ATOMS: atom_id res chain seq x y z
N MET A 1 41.34 -35.20 44.13
CA MET A 1 40.47 -34.43 43.17
C MET A 1 40.93 -32.99 43.26
N ILE A 2 41.40 -32.37 42.17
CA ILE A 2 41.86 -30.97 42.16
C ILE A 2 40.63 -30.07 42.28
N LYS A 3 40.61 -29.14 43.23
CA LYS A 3 39.53 -28.19 43.49
C LYS A 3 39.84 -26.86 42.74
N SER A 4 38.83 -26.04 42.52
CA SER A 4 39.00 -24.72 41.92
C SER A 4 39.88 -23.76 42.70
N SER A 5 40.09 -24.04 44.01
CA SER A 5 41.02 -23.32 44.88
C SER A 5 42.48 -23.68 44.64
N ASP A 6 42.76 -24.77 43.96
CA ASP A 6 44.09 -25.36 43.82
C ASP A 6 44.80 -24.88 42.53
N TYR A 7 44.16 -24.04 41.72
CA TYR A 7 44.75 -23.46 40.50
C TYR A 7 44.19 -22.09 40.17
N THR A 8 44.94 -21.34 39.38
CA THR A 8 44.54 -20.07 38.74
C THR A 8 44.64 -20.21 37.25
N VAL A 9 43.69 -19.57 36.52
CA VAL A 9 43.74 -19.49 35.03
C VAL A 9 43.93 -18.04 34.65
N THR A 10 45.02 -17.75 33.96
CA THR A 10 45.28 -16.43 33.40
C THR A 10 45.12 -16.49 31.87
N TYR A 11 44.45 -15.51 31.32
CA TYR A 11 44.25 -15.42 29.88
C TYR A 11 45.05 -14.28 29.28
N TYR A 12 45.72 -14.56 28.17
CA TYR A 12 46.50 -13.58 27.40
C TYR A 12 45.89 -13.49 26.00
N ASN A 13 45.85 -12.26 25.45
CA ASN A 13 45.35 -11.98 24.11
C ASN A 13 43.89 -12.42 23.89
N ASN A 14 43.05 -12.47 24.94
CA ASN A 14 41.70 -13.03 24.94
C ASN A 14 40.62 -11.99 24.63
N ILE A 15 40.97 -10.76 24.23
CA ILE A 15 40.00 -9.70 23.89
C ILE A 15 39.80 -9.56 22.38
N ASN A 16 40.85 -9.75 21.60
CA ASN A 16 40.83 -9.51 20.16
C ASN A 16 40.73 -10.84 19.35
N VAL A 17 40.17 -10.73 18.17
CA VAL A 17 40.11 -11.87 17.20
C VAL A 17 41.54 -12.32 16.87
N GLY A 18 41.82 -13.57 17.16
CA GLY A 18 43.16 -14.12 16.99
C GLY A 18 43.38 -15.42 17.77
N THR A 19 44.62 -15.68 18.14
CA THR A 19 44.98 -16.76 19.05
C THR A 19 45.17 -16.20 20.44
N ALA A 20 44.41 -16.72 21.40
CA ALA A 20 44.54 -16.44 22.81
C ALA A 20 45.26 -17.60 23.50
N THR A 21 45.87 -17.32 24.65
CA THR A 21 46.53 -18.31 25.47
C THR A 21 45.89 -18.35 26.85
N ALA A 22 45.53 -19.54 27.29
CA ALA A 22 45.17 -19.81 28.69
C ALA A 22 46.37 -20.47 29.38
N VAL A 23 46.73 -19.93 30.52
CA VAL A 23 47.82 -20.44 31.37
C VAL A 23 47.24 -20.89 32.70
N VAL A 24 47.42 -22.13 33.03
CA VAL A 24 46.99 -22.74 34.27
C VAL A 24 48.22 -22.79 35.22
N THR A 25 48.15 -22.15 36.35
CA THR A 25 49.14 -22.22 37.40
C THR A 25 48.55 -22.96 38.59
N LEU A 26 49.15 -24.04 38.96
CA LEU A 26 48.79 -24.82 40.12
C LEU A 26 49.29 -24.16 41.40
N GLY A 27 48.55 -24.23 42.49
CA GLY A 27 48.89 -23.68 43.80
C GLY A 27 48.70 -24.69 44.92
N GLY A 28 49.12 -24.33 46.14
CA GLY A 28 49.01 -25.18 47.29
C GLY A 28 49.81 -26.46 47.17
N ASN A 29 49.26 -27.57 47.56
CA ASN A 29 49.90 -28.90 47.52
C ASN A 29 50.20 -29.44 46.11
N TYR A 30 49.75 -28.73 45.07
CA TYR A 30 49.97 -29.11 43.66
C TYR A 30 50.91 -28.13 42.93
N GLU A 31 51.68 -27.35 43.67
CA GLU A 31 52.57 -26.34 43.10
C GLU A 31 53.52 -26.92 42.06
N SER A 32 53.43 -26.45 40.85
CA SER A 32 54.28 -26.90 39.72
C SER A 32 55.24 -25.76 39.35
N ARG A 33 56.52 -26.13 39.16
CA ARG A 33 57.52 -25.18 38.66
C ARG A 33 57.23 -24.64 37.25
N TYR A 34 56.38 -25.34 36.51
CA TYR A 34 56.05 -25.00 35.12
C TYR A 34 54.56 -24.91 34.93
N PRO A 35 54.01 -23.68 34.66
CA PRO A 35 52.62 -23.55 34.29
C PRO A 35 52.34 -24.24 32.99
N VAL A 36 51.15 -24.87 32.90
CA VAL A 36 50.64 -25.50 31.66
C VAL A 36 49.88 -24.49 30.86
N SER A 37 50.21 -24.34 29.61
CA SER A 37 49.50 -23.41 28.72
C SER A 37 48.86 -24.12 27.55
N THR A 38 47.76 -23.61 27.10
CA THR A 38 47.06 -24.00 25.86
C THR A 38 46.64 -22.78 25.09
N THR A 39 46.46 -22.93 23.79
CA THR A 39 45.99 -21.86 22.95
C THR A 39 44.59 -22.17 22.44
N PHE A 40 43.78 -21.11 22.26
CA PHE A 40 42.47 -21.20 21.63
C PHE A 40 42.25 -20.04 20.67
N LYS A 41 41.39 -20.22 19.70
CA LYS A 41 41.09 -19.18 18.70
C LYS A 41 39.86 -18.37 19.11
N ILE A 42 39.99 -17.05 19.14
CA ILE A 42 38.87 -16.12 19.20
C ILE A 42 38.46 -15.80 17.76
N VAL A 43 37.25 -16.10 17.42
CA VAL A 43 36.70 -15.89 16.09
C VAL A 43 35.48 -14.95 16.16
N LEU A 44 35.24 -14.22 15.07
CA LEU A 44 34.01 -13.43 14.95
C LEU A 44 32.80 -14.37 14.80
N GLY A 45 31.79 -14.12 15.63
CA GLY A 45 30.50 -14.80 15.51
C GLY A 45 29.68 -14.34 14.31
N LYS A 46 28.44 -14.78 14.25
CA LYS A 46 27.45 -14.29 13.28
C LYS A 46 26.77 -13.01 13.79
N PRO A 47 26.41 -12.06 12.92
CA PRO A 47 25.49 -10.97 13.30
C PRO A 47 24.16 -11.55 13.82
N THR A 48 23.51 -10.84 14.75
CA THR A 48 22.21 -11.19 15.30
C THR A 48 21.13 -10.20 14.88
N GLY A 49 19.84 -10.59 14.97
CA GLY A 49 18.73 -9.70 14.69
C GLY A 49 18.59 -9.28 13.23
N PHE A 50 19.21 -10.02 12.28
CA PHE A 50 19.19 -9.65 10.86
C PHE A 50 17.79 -9.77 10.27
N LYS A 51 17.24 -8.63 9.82
CA LYS A 51 15.91 -8.49 9.24
C LYS A 51 15.97 -7.74 7.92
N ALA A 52 15.05 -8.08 7.00
CA ALA A 52 14.82 -7.37 5.75
C ALA A 52 13.35 -6.96 5.68
N THR A 53 13.09 -5.67 5.60
CA THR A 53 11.75 -5.10 5.59
C THR A 53 11.50 -4.40 4.25
N ALA A 54 10.33 -4.61 3.65
CA ALA A 54 9.92 -3.91 2.45
C ALA A 54 9.80 -2.41 2.73
N ASP A 55 10.68 -1.60 2.17
CA ASP A 55 10.71 -0.16 2.37
C ASP A 55 9.84 0.57 1.33
N SER A 56 10.11 0.33 0.04
CA SER A 56 9.33 0.86 -1.07
C SER A 56 9.15 -0.18 -2.19
N THR A 57 8.59 0.23 -3.32
CA THR A 57 8.53 -0.61 -4.53
C THR A 57 9.91 -0.86 -5.16
N THR A 58 10.92 -0.08 -4.77
CA THR A 58 12.27 -0.14 -5.34
C THR A 58 13.37 -0.22 -4.28
N SER A 59 13.01 -0.46 -3.01
CA SER A 59 13.98 -0.56 -1.93
C SER A 59 13.58 -1.56 -0.85
N VAL A 60 14.60 -2.16 -0.23
CA VAL A 60 14.50 -3.03 0.95
C VAL A 60 15.41 -2.47 2.03
N LYS A 61 14.88 -2.27 3.24
CA LYS A 61 15.64 -1.88 4.43
C LYS A 61 16.11 -3.11 5.16
N LEU A 62 17.40 -3.18 5.39
CA LEU A 62 18.09 -4.19 6.19
C LEU A 62 18.42 -3.63 7.56
N SER A 63 18.33 -4.42 8.61
CA SER A 63 18.72 -4.04 9.96
C SER A 63 19.25 -5.24 10.73
N TRP A 64 20.14 -4.99 11.69
CA TRP A 64 20.75 -5.99 12.56
C TRP A 64 21.13 -5.38 13.90
N ASN A 65 21.44 -6.21 14.89
CA ASN A 65 21.86 -5.75 16.19
C ASN A 65 23.32 -5.26 16.16
N LYS A 66 23.61 -4.23 16.97
CA LYS A 66 24.98 -3.75 17.17
C LYS A 66 25.81 -4.81 17.92
N ILE A 67 27.02 -5.05 17.44
CA ILE A 67 27.98 -5.95 18.07
C ILE A 67 29.33 -5.20 18.20
N GLY A 68 29.66 -4.79 19.42
CA GLY A 68 30.91 -4.10 19.75
C GLY A 68 31.30 -3.00 18.76
N ASN A 69 32.55 -2.91 18.43
CA ASN A 69 33.12 -1.96 17.47
C ASN A 69 33.32 -2.59 16.07
N CYS A 70 32.53 -3.63 15.74
CA CYS A 70 32.61 -4.28 14.43
C CYS A 70 32.01 -3.43 13.32
N LYS A 71 32.60 -3.54 12.13
CA LYS A 71 31.95 -3.15 10.87
C LYS A 71 31.13 -4.33 10.33
N TYR A 72 30.25 -4.02 9.38
CA TYR A 72 29.36 -5.00 8.76
C TYR A 72 29.56 -4.97 7.25
N ARG A 73 29.82 -6.13 6.66
CA ARG A 73 29.82 -6.31 5.21
C ARG A 73 28.46 -6.82 4.78
N VAL A 74 27.74 -6.05 3.96
CA VAL A 74 26.40 -6.33 3.48
C VAL A 74 26.47 -6.81 2.03
N TYR A 75 25.72 -7.84 1.71
CA TYR A 75 25.72 -8.47 0.40
C TYR A 75 24.29 -8.73 -0.09
N ARG A 76 24.11 -8.75 -1.40
CA ARG A 76 22.91 -9.28 -2.08
C ARG A 76 23.30 -10.43 -2.98
N TYR A 77 22.51 -11.50 -2.96
CA TYR A 77 22.70 -12.66 -3.84
C TYR A 77 22.33 -12.29 -5.28
N ASP A 78 23.19 -12.62 -6.21
CA ASP A 78 22.96 -12.54 -7.66
C ASP A 78 22.61 -13.94 -8.17
N PRO A 79 21.34 -14.19 -8.54
CA PRO A 79 20.91 -15.53 -8.98
C PRO A 79 21.50 -15.94 -10.32
N LYS A 80 21.89 -14.98 -11.19
CA LYS A 80 22.53 -15.28 -12.47
C LYS A 80 23.96 -15.78 -12.30
N LYS A 81 24.72 -15.11 -11.41
CA LYS A 81 26.10 -15.45 -11.11
C LYS A 81 26.23 -16.51 -10.01
N LYS A 82 25.13 -16.85 -9.33
CA LYS A 82 25.11 -17.74 -8.16
C LYS A 82 26.08 -17.33 -7.04
N THR A 83 26.30 -16.02 -6.89
CA THR A 83 27.27 -15.45 -5.92
C THR A 83 26.67 -14.30 -5.15
N TYR A 84 27.31 -13.93 -4.04
CA TYR A 84 26.95 -12.75 -3.25
C TYR A 84 27.78 -11.54 -3.68
N LYS A 85 27.09 -10.54 -4.24
CA LYS A 85 27.71 -9.23 -4.55
C LYS A 85 27.70 -8.35 -3.29
N ARG A 86 28.87 -7.82 -2.92
CA ARG A 86 28.99 -6.85 -1.82
C ARG A 86 28.32 -5.53 -2.19
N LEU A 87 27.44 -5.04 -1.33
CA LEU A 87 26.75 -3.77 -1.47
C LEU A 87 27.49 -2.64 -0.73
N THR A 88 27.94 -2.93 0.49
CA THR A 88 28.62 -1.93 1.32
C THR A 88 29.42 -2.57 2.44
N VAL A 89 30.29 -1.76 3.07
CA VAL A 89 30.88 -1.98 4.39
C VAL A 89 30.50 -0.78 5.24
N THR A 90 29.96 -1.00 6.43
CA THR A 90 29.42 0.08 7.29
C THR A 90 29.58 -0.25 8.76
N SER A 91 29.67 0.77 9.61
CA SER A 91 29.55 0.66 11.06
C SER A 91 28.10 0.83 11.55
N SER A 92 27.19 1.27 10.68
CA SER A 92 25.76 1.40 10.97
C SER A 92 25.11 0.04 11.13
N THR A 93 24.04 -0.02 11.91
CA THR A 93 23.22 -1.23 12.12
C THR A 93 22.08 -1.39 11.13
N SER A 94 22.08 -0.60 10.05
CA SER A 94 21.10 -0.69 8.98
C SER A 94 21.69 -0.28 7.63
N TYR A 95 21.06 -0.75 6.56
CA TYR A 95 21.36 -0.39 5.18
C TYR A 95 20.11 -0.48 4.33
N THR A 96 19.89 0.47 3.43
CA THR A 96 18.78 0.42 2.46
C THR A 96 19.31 0.13 1.07
N ASP A 97 18.97 -1.04 0.54
CA ASP A 97 19.24 -1.40 -0.85
C ASP A 97 18.20 -0.77 -1.76
N LYS A 98 18.64 -0.03 -2.76
CA LYS A 98 17.81 0.78 -3.67
C LYS A 98 17.91 0.31 -5.11
N LYS A 99 17.10 0.89 -6.00
CA LYS A 99 17.05 0.60 -7.45
C LYS A 99 16.71 -0.88 -7.72
N LEU A 100 15.82 -1.41 -6.92
CA LEU A 100 15.32 -2.78 -7.04
C LEU A 100 14.08 -2.84 -7.93
N SER A 101 13.77 -4.04 -8.45
CA SER A 101 12.51 -4.29 -9.15
C SER A 101 11.33 -4.42 -8.17
N GLU A 102 10.18 -3.92 -8.57
CA GLU A 102 8.94 -3.99 -7.81
C GLU A 102 8.51 -5.45 -7.58
N ALA A 103 7.89 -5.70 -6.42
CA ALA A 103 7.30 -6.99 -6.03
C ALA A 103 8.22 -8.17 -6.31
N THR A 104 9.50 -8.02 -5.96
CA THR A 104 10.57 -9.00 -6.22
C THR A 104 11.23 -9.40 -4.91
N SER A 105 11.54 -10.70 -4.79
CA SER A 105 12.27 -11.24 -3.64
C SER A 105 13.78 -11.17 -3.87
N TYR A 106 14.50 -10.75 -2.84
CA TYR A 106 15.95 -10.67 -2.81
C TYR A 106 16.48 -11.42 -1.59
N THR A 107 17.62 -12.08 -1.76
CA THR A 107 18.33 -12.71 -0.64
C THR A 107 19.55 -11.86 -0.28
N TYR A 108 19.66 -11.54 1.00
CA TYR A 108 20.76 -10.73 1.56
C TYR A 108 21.58 -11.55 2.51
N ALA A 109 22.82 -11.14 2.67
CA ALA A 109 23.71 -11.68 3.68
C ALA A 109 24.43 -10.53 4.39
N VAL A 110 24.73 -10.71 5.67
CA VAL A 110 25.56 -9.80 6.46
C VAL A 110 26.57 -10.59 7.27
N LYS A 111 27.79 -10.10 7.38
CA LYS A 111 28.83 -10.65 8.23
C LYS A 111 29.58 -9.56 8.97
N LEU A 112 30.14 -9.92 10.12
CA LEU A 112 30.99 -9.02 10.90
C LEU A 112 32.35 -8.87 10.23
N GLU A 113 32.95 -7.71 10.43
CA GLU A 113 34.34 -7.40 10.11
C GLU A 113 34.98 -6.67 11.30
N TYR A 114 36.14 -7.15 11.72
CA TYR A 114 36.98 -6.52 12.73
C TYR A 114 38.45 -6.73 12.38
N ASN A 115 39.24 -5.66 12.34
CA ASN A 115 40.66 -5.68 11.96
C ASN A 115 40.91 -6.53 10.69
N SER A 116 40.16 -6.24 9.61
CA SER A 116 40.22 -6.92 8.30
C SER A 116 39.85 -8.42 8.31
N LYS A 117 39.62 -9.03 9.47
CA LYS A 117 39.09 -10.40 9.59
C LYS A 117 37.56 -10.40 9.51
N THR A 118 36.98 -11.43 8.92
CA THR A 118 35.53 -11.52 8.79
C THR A 118 34.99 -12.82 9.41
N GLY A 119 33.83 -12.70 10.06
CA GLY A 119 33.10 -13.84 10.57
C GLY A 119 32.22 -14.51 9.49
N PRO A 120 31.51 -15.57 9.87
CA PRO A 120 30.52 -16.17 8.99
C PRO A 120 29.33 -15.22 8.77
N TYR A 121 28.64 -15.36 7.66
CA TYR A 121 27.46 -14.55 7.39
C TYR A 121 26.17 -15.25 7.81
N ILE A 122 25.14 -14.45 8.04
CA ILE A 122 23.75 -14.85 8.18
C ILE A 122 22.94 -14.31 6.99
N THR A 123 21.92 -15.02 6.59
CA THR A 123 21.09 -14.65 5.42
C THR A 123 19.66 -14.35 5.80
N VAL A 124 18.99 -13.49 4.99
CA VAL A 124 17.56 -13.21 5.10
C VAL A 124 17.00 -12.96 3.71
N LYS A 125 15.71 -13.28 3.51
CA LYS A 125 14.95 -12.89 2.33
C LYS A 125 14.11 -11.65 2.63
N GLY A 126 14.11 -10.69 1.70
CA GLY A 126 13.28 -9.49 1.75
C GLY A 126 12.63 -9.21 0.40
N ASN A 127 11.43 -8.67 0.41
CA ASN A 127 10.69 -8.33 -0.80
C ASN A 127 10.53 -6.82 -0.90
N THR A 128 10.54 -6.29 -2.12
CA THR A 128 10.06 -4.94 -2.39
C THR A 128 8.53 -4.89 -2.33
N LYS A 129 7.95 -3.72 -2.06
CA LYS A 129 6.51 -3.53 -2.08
C LYS A 129 5.94 -3.66 -3.49
N LEU A 130 4.64 -3.97 -3.57
CA LEU A 130 3.82 -3.88 -4.78
C LEU A 130 3.12 -2.53 -4.80
N SER A 131 3.08 -1.83 -5.94
CA SER A 131 2.40 -0.54 -6.07
C SER A 131 0.89 -0.71 -6.03
N ALA A 132 0.23 0.26 -5.40
CA ALA A 132 -1.22 0.32 -5.37
C ALA A 132 -1.78 0.68 -6.75
N PRO A 133 -2.90 0.09 -7.17
CA PRO A 133 -3.54 0.44 -8.43
C PRO A 133 -4.08 1.88 -8.37
N LYS A 134 -3.88 2.64 -9.43
CA LYS A 134 -4.57 3.93 -9.61
C LYS A 134 -5.99 3.66 -10.09
N MET A 135 -6.94 3.79 -9.19
CA MET A 135 -8.36 3.48 -9.41
C MET A 135 -9.12 4.74 -9.82
N THR A 136 -10.06 4.58 -10.74
CA THR A 136 -11.06 5.58 -11.12
C THR A 136 -12.45 4.96 -11.02
N VAL A 137 -13.46 5.77 -10.70
CA VAL A 137 -14.83 5.31 -10.53
C VAL A 137 -15.75 6.19 -11.36
N LYS A 138 -16.61 5.56 -12.15
CA LYS A 138 -17.69 6.22 -12.88
C LYS A 138 -19.03 5.64 -12.44
N ALA A 139 -19.89 6.50 -11.87
CA ALA A 139 -21.22 6.14 -11.45
C ALA A 139 -22.25 6.58 -12.48
N TYR A 140 -23.11 5.68 -12.89
CA TYR A 140 -24.20 5.96 -13.82
C TYR A 140 -25.35 4.96 -13.64
N ASN A 141 -26.56 5.47 -13.47
CA ASN A 141 -27.81 4.69 -13.52
C ASN A 141 -27.77 3.37 -12.71
N LYS A 142 -27.62 3.47 -11.38
CA LYS A 142 -27.55 2.32 -10.46
C LYS A 142 -26.37 1.37 -10.73
N LYS A 143 -25.37 1.81 -11.48
CA LYS A 143 -24.16 1.06 -11.79
C LYS A 143 -22.94 1.88 -11.44
N VAL A 144 -21.88 1.20 -11.04
CA VAL A 144 -20.56 1.78 -10.87
C VAL A 144 -19.57 0.96 -11.67
N THR A 145 -18.83 1.64 -12.53
CA THR A 145 -17.67 1.05 -13.21
C THR A 145 -16.41 1.54 -12.54
N ILE A 146 -15.66 0.61 -11.98
CA ILE A 146 -14.34 0.81 -11.39
C ILE A 146 -13.32 0.44 -12.46
N SER A 147 -12.38 1.34 -12.74
CA SER A 147 -11.34 1.11 -13.74
C SER A 147 -9.98 1.47 -13.16
N TRP A 148 -8.94 0.79 -13.60
CA TRP A 148 -7.57 1.01 -13.13
C TRP A 148 -6.53 0.72 -14.21
N LYS A 149 -5.34 1.28 -14.06
CA LYS A 149 -4.22 0.94 -14.93
C LYS A 149 -3.65 -0.42 -14.55
N LYS A 150 -3.40 -1.28 -15.55
CA LYS A 150 -2.75 -2.58 -15.36
C LYS A 150 -1.41 -2.43 -14.64
N ASN A 151 -1.22 -3.19 -13.55
CA ASN A 151 0.10 -3.40 -12.95
C ASN A 151 0.68 -4.70 -13.50
N THR A 152 1.75 -4.61 -14.30
CA THR A 152 2.39 -5.76 -14.93
C THR A 152 3.09 -6.69 -13.94
N LYS A 153 3.30 -6.24 -12.68
CA LYS A 153 3.92 -7.02 -11.62
C LYS A 153 2.92 -7.72 -10.70
N ALA A 154 1.64 -7.35 -10.77
CA ALA A 154 0.58 -7.99 -10.01
C ALA A 154 0.11 -9.29 -10.68
N ASP A 155 -0.37 -10.24 -9.88
CA ASP A 155 -1.07 -11.42 -10.36
C ASP A 155 -2.58 -11.15 -10.47
N GLY A 156 -3.08 -10.20 -9.66
CA GLY A 156 -4.48 -9.82 -9.68
C GLY A 156 -4.81 -8.71 -8.69
N TYR A 157 -6.11 -8.54 -8.44
CA TYR A 157 -6.63 -7.43 -7.64
C TYR A 157 -7.74 -7.90 -6.70
N GLN A 158 -7.92 -7.16 -5.62
CA GLN A 158 -9.07 -7.30 -4.72
C GLN A 158 -9.80 -5.96 -4.65
N ILE A 159 -11.12 -6.00 -4.86
CA ILE A 159 -12.01 -4.86 -4.72
C ILE A 159 -12.92 -5.12 -3.53
N TYR A 160 -13.01 -4.14 -2.64
CA TYR A 160 -13.88 -4.10 -1.49
C TYR A 160 -14.80 -2.90 -1.57
N TRP A 161 -15.94 -2.97 -0.96
CA TRP A 161 -16.90 -1.89 -0.94
C TRP A 161 -17.65 -1.83 0.39
N CYS A 162 -18.20 -0.66 0.69
CA CYS A 162 -19.21 -0.48 1.71
C CYS A 162 -20.24 0.55 1.25
N LYS A 163 -21.44 0.47 1.83
CA LYS A 163 -22.53 1.42 1.64
C LYS A 163 -22.53 2.34 2.84
N GLY A 164 -22.37 3.66 2.59
CA GLY A 164 -22.47 4.70 3.62
C GLY A 164 -23.69 5.54 3.38
N ASP A 165 -24.50 5.81 4.39
CA ASP A 165 -25.75 6.54 4.26
C ASP A 165 -25.63 8.03 4.61
N GLU A 166 -24.59 8.49 5.29
CA GLU A 166 -24.44 9.90 5.68
C GLU A 166 -23.01 10.44 5.58
N TRP A 167 -22.95 11.68 5.11
CA TRP A 167 -21.79 12.54 5.21
C TRP A 167 -21.75 13.16 6.61
N THR A 168 -21.07 12.58 7.54
CA THR A 168 -20.50 13.36 8.62
C THR A 168 -19.14 13.82 8.16
N ILE A 169 -19.04 15.07 7.75
CA ILE A 169 -17.77 15.76 7.53
C ILE A 169 -17.22 16.11 8.92
N PRO A 170 -16.15 15.50 9.38
CA PRO A 170 -15.30 16.16 10.35
C PRO A 170 -14.27 16.96 9.57
N HIS A 171 -14.12 18.18 9.97
CA HIS A 171 -13.15 19.13 9.53
C HIS A 171 -11.73 18.54 9.36
N ASN A 172 -11.10 18.96 8.28
CA ASN A 172 -9.64 19.12 8.09
C ASN A 172 -8.71 17.92 7.99
N ASP A 173 -9.15 16.68 7.82
CA ASP A 173 -8.21 15.62 7.51
C ASP A 173 -8.56 14.91 6.19
N TYR A 174 -7.62 14.93 5.28
CA TYR A 174 -7.65 14.41 3.92
C TYR A 174 -7.95 12.90 3.80
N TYR A 175 -8.25 12.23 4.93
CA TYR A 175 -8.45 10.78 5.05
C TYR A 175 -9.59 10.36 5.99
N SER A 176 -10.52 11.24 6.35
CA SER A 176 -11.65 10.82 7.18
C SER A 176 -12.65 9.99 6.37
N MET A 177 -12.49 8.68 6.41
CA MET A 177 -13.54 7.75 6.02
C MET A 177 -14.74 7.91 6.96
N PRO A 178 -16.00 7.80 6.46
CA PRO A 178 -17.17 7.77 7.33
C PRO A 178 -16.98 6.70 8.40
N LYS A 179 -17.34 7.03 9.63
CA LYS A 179 -17.22 6.15 10.81
C LYS A 179 -17.84 4.76 10.57
N ASP A 180 -18.91 4.71 9.79
CA ASP A 180 -19.70 3.52 9.51
C ASP A 180 -19.04 2.56 8.49
N CYS A 181 -18.07 3.03 7.72
CA CYS A 181 -17.32 2.18 6.79
C CYS A 181 -16.00 1.64 7.33
N TYR A 182 -15.63 1.97 8.57
CA TYR A 182 -14.30 1.61 9.09
C TYR A 182 -14.12 0.09 9.27
N ASN A 183 -15.21 -0.63 9.58
CA ASN A 183 -15.19 -2.08 9.83
C ASN A 183 -15.98 -2.92 8.82
N ASP A 184 -16.79 -2.30 7.94
CA ASP A 184 -17.82 -3.02 7.15
C ASP A 184 -17.49 -3.16 5.66
N TYR A 185 -16.21 -3.00 5.28
CA TYR A 185 -15.84 -3.31 3.92
C TYR A 185 -15.94 -4.80 3.65
N VAL A 186 -16.87 -5.17 2.79
CA VAL A 186 -16.98 -6.55 2.28
C VAL A 186 -16.27 -6.70 0.95
N GLN A 187 -15.72 -7.89 0.70
CA GLN A 187 -15.09 -8.18 -0.57
C GLN A 187 -16.13 -8.22 -1.68
N LEU A 188 -16.03 -7.28 -2.59
CA LEU A 188 -16.91 -7.20 -3.77
C LEU A 188 -16.46 -8.17 -4.87
N LYS A 189 -15.16 -8.20 -5.16
CA LYS A 189 -14.59 -9.05 -6.21
C LYS A 189 -13.12 -9.33 -5.98
N LYS A 190 -12.72 -10.58 -6.18
CA LYS A 190 -11.32 -10.98 -6.40
C LYS A 190 -11.11 -11.21 -7.90
N ILE A 191 -10.10 -10.57 -8.46
CA ILE A 191 -9.73 -10.65 -9.87
C ILE A 191 -8.41 -11.38 -9.95
N THR A 192 -8.40 -12.52 -10.61
CA THR A 192 -7.23 -13.41 -10.71
C THR A 192 -6.42 -13.21 -11.99
N LYS A 193 -6.94 -12.45 -12.95
CA LYS A 193 -6.25 -12.10 -14.19
C LYS A 193 -5.84 -10.63 -14.14
N ASN A 194 -4.54 -10.34 -14.15
CA ASN A 194 -4.04 -8.96 -14.11
C ASN A 194 -4.34 -8.15 -15.38
N SER A 195 -4.74 -8.83 -16.46
CA SER A 195 -5.20 -8.18 -17.70
C SER A 195 -6.56 -7.52 -17.56
N THR A 196 -7.37 -7.93 -16.58
CA THR A 196 -8.64 -7.26 -16.27
C THR A 196 -8.36 -5.91 -15.63
N THR A 197 -8.87 -4.84 -16.23
CA THR A 197 -8.64 -3.45 -15.82
C THR A 197 -9.92 -2.68 -15.51
N SER A 198 -11.07 -3.38 -15.48
CA SER A 198 -12.34 -2.80 -15.07
C SER A 198 -13.25 -3.83 -14.44
N TYR A 199 -14.16 -3.35 -13.60
CA TYR A 199 -15.24 -4.13 -13.01
C TYR A 199 -16.47 -3.25 -12.84
N THR A 200 -17.64 -3.75 -13.22
CA THR A 200 -18.92 -3.04 -13.07
C THR A 200 -19.78 -3.73 -12.02
N LYS A 201 -20.23 -2.99 -11.01
CA LYS A 201 -21.24 -3.38 -10.05
C LYS A 201 -22.57 -2.75 -10.45
N SER A 202 -23.59 -3.59 -10.68
CA SER A 202 -24.98 -3.20 -10.98
C SER A 202 -25.85 -3.23 -9.71
N ASP A 203 -27.10 -2.82 -9.88
CA ASP A 203 -28.18 -2.94 -8.89
C ASP A 203 -27.91 -2.19 -7.58
N LEU A 204 -27.25 -1.05 -7.70
CA LEU A 204 -27.00 -0.14 -6.60
C LEU A 204 -28.23 0.73 -6.33
N SER A 205 -28.49 1.02 -5.06
CA SER A 205 -29.56 1.96 -4.69
C SER A 205 -29.20 3.37 -5.13
N GLY A 206 -30.14 4.08 -5.74
CA GLY A 206 -29.95 5.48 -6.11
C GLY A 206 -29.88 6.39 -4.87
N SER A 207 -29.25 7.54 -5.04
CA SER A 207 -29.07 8.57 -3.99
C SER A 207 -28.31 8.12 -2.75
N LYS A 208 -27.58 7.02 -2.82
CA LYS A 208 -26.72 6.49 -1.75
C LYS A 208 -25.26 6.70 -2.07
N ASN A 209 -24.45 6.86 -1.04
CA ASN A 209 -23.01 6.91 -1.13
C ASN A 209 -22.44 5.49 -1.06
N TYR A 210 -21.43 5.24 -1.85
CA TYR A 210 -20.68 3.98 -1.85
C TYR A 210 -19.19 4.28 -1.81
N HIS A 211 -18.47 3.49 -1.03
CA HIS A 211 -17.03 3.58 -0.91
C HIS A 211 -16.43 2.31 -1.49
N PHE A 212 -15.44 2.48 -2.33
CA PHE A 212 -14.69 1.39 -2.94
C PHE A 212 -13.23 1.52 -2.54
N LYS A 213 -12.62 0.42 -2.14
CA LYS A 213 -11.18 0.31 -1.98
C LYS A 213 -10.65 -0.87 -2.77
N MET A 214 -9.44 -0.71 -3.26
CA MET A 214 -8.80 -1.69 -4.12
C MET A 214 -7.33 -1.85 -3.75
N ARG A 215 -6.82 -3.06 -3.87
CA ARG A 215 -5.39 -3.36 -3.79
C ARG A 215 -5.01 -4.39 -4.84
N ALA A 216 -3.76 -4.34 -5.27
CA ALA A 216 -3.14 -5.39 -6.06
C ALA A 216 -2.56 -6.48 -5.14
N TYR A 217 -2.41 -7.69 -5.67
CA TYR A 217 -1.67 -8.75 -4.99
C TYR A 217 -0.73 -9.48 -5.95
N LYS A 218 0.31 -10.09 -5.37
CA LYS A 218 1.25 -10.97 -6.05
C LYS A 218 1.61 -12.14 -5.14
N ILE A 219 1.81 -13.31 -5.72
CA ILE A 219 2.30 -14.48 -5.01
C ILE A 219 3.83 -14.54 -5.18
N ILE A 220 4.56 -14.46 -4.08
CA ILE A 220 6.02 -14.55 -4.06
C ILE A 220 6.42 -15.69 -3.14
N ASN A 221 7.09 -16.70 -3.68
CA ASN A 221 7.50 -17.90 -2.93
C ASN A 221 6.32 -18.54 -2.16
N GLY A 222 5.15 -18.67 -2.79
CA GLY A 222 3.94 -19.25 -2.21
C GLY A 222 3.18 -18.34 -1.21
N LYS A 223 3.70 -17.14 -0.92
CA LYS A 223 3.07 -16.18 -0.01
C LYS A 223 2.46 -15.01 -0.79
N VAL A 224 1.25 -14.60 -0.37
CA VAL A 224 0.58 -13.45 -0.98
C VAL A 224 1.15 -12.16 -0.41
N VAL A 225 1.62 -11.29 -1.29
CA VAL A 225 2.06 -9.93 -0.97
C VAL A 225 1.05 -8.96 -1.54
N TYR A 226 0.57 -8.03 -0.72
CA TYR A 226 -0.41 -7.02 -1.11
C TYR A 226 0.22 -5.65 -1.27
N SER A 227 -0.33 -4.85 -2.17
CA SER A 227 -0.09 -3.41 -2.20
C SER A 227 -0.83 -2.69 -1.05
N SER A 228 -0.54 -1.42 -0.85
CA SER A 228 -1.42 -0.54 -0.09
C SER A 228 -2.79 -0.45 -0.77
N TRP A 229 -3.80 -0.04 0.01
CA TRP A 229 -5.14 0.24 -0.50
C TRP A 229 -5.18 1.58 -1.23
N THR A 230 -5.99 1.63 -2.28
CA THR A 230 -6.48 2.87 -2.90
C THR A 230 -7.98 2.91 -2.70
N GLY A 231 -8.52 4.05 -2.28
CA GLY A 231 -9.95 4.20 -2.02
C GLY A 231 -10.56 5.37 -2.80
N ILE A 232 -11.81 5.23 -3.21
CA ILE A 232 -12.63 6.28 -3.83
C ILE A 232 -14.06 6.16 -3.32
N GLN A 233 -14.66 7.33 -3.01
CA GLN A 233 -16.08 7.46 -2.73
C GLN A 233 -16.83 7.92 -3.98
N CYS A 234 -18.02 7.41 -4.19
CA CYS A 234 -18.91 7.91 -5.21
C CYS A 234 -20.38 7.93 -4.73
N LYS A 235 -21.13 8.91 -5.20
CA LYS A 235 -22.58 8.98 -5.04
C LYS A 235 -23.24 8.43 -6.30
N ILE A 236 -24.24 7.58 -6.12
CA ILE A 236 -25.03 7.07 -7.23
C ILE A 236 -26.13 8.10 -7.54
N ASN A 237 -26.03 8.75 -8.67
CA ASN A 237 -27.05 9.64 -9.15
C ASN A 237 -28.15 8.87 -9.86
N THR A 238 -29.41 9.19 -9.55
CA THR A 238 -30.59 8.57 -10.19
C THR A 238 -30.98 9.31 -11.47
N VAL A 239 -30.04 9.51 -12.39
CA VAL A 239 -30.28 10.24 -13.65
C VAL A 239 -31.19 9.46 -14.63
N SER A 240 -31.47 8.17 -14.39
CA SER A 240 -32.22 7.31 -15.31
C SER A 240 -33.67 7.71 -15.57
N ARG A 241 -34.24 8.54 -14.71
CA ARG A 241 -35.64 9.02 -14.93
C ARG A 241 -35.73 10.26 -15.82
N LEU A 242 -34.68 11.08 -15.87
CA LEU A 242 -34.64 12.20 -16.82
C LEU A 242 -34.46 11.73 -18.26
N ASN A 243 -33.66 10.68 -18.50
CA ASN A 243 -33.50 10.14 -19.86
C ASN A 243 -34.76 9.46 -20.41
N ALA A 244 -35.61 8.89 -19.55
CA ALA A 244 -36.91 8.34 -19.97
C ALA A 244 -37.90 9.46 -20.26
N ALA A 245 -37.84 10.57 -19.54
CA ALA A 245 -38.70 11.74 -19.79
C ALA A 245 -38.33 12.50 -21.07
N THR A 246 -37.03 12.52 -21.43
CA THR A 246 -36.58 13.22 -22.66
C THR A 246 -36.81 12.41 -23.94
N LYS A 247 -37.09 11.11 -23.86
CA LYS A 247 -37.45 10.29 -25.03
C LYS A 247 -38.91 10.38 -25.46
N LYS A 248 -39.78 10.88 -24.58
CA LYS A 248 -41.18 11.18 -24.93
C LYS A 248 -41.27 12.69 -25.12
N SER A 249 -41.71 13.10 -26.28
CA SER A 249 -41.94 14.50 -26.69
C SER A 249 -43.07 15.21 -25.89
N HIS A 250 -43.13 14.98 -24.57
CA HIS A 250 -44.19 15.49 -23.71
C HIS A 250 -43.64 16.32 -22.57
N SER A 251 -44.21 17.43 -22.43
CA SER A 251 -44.12 18.53 -21.48
C SER A 251 -44.59 18.21 -20.06
N THR A 252 -44.51 16.96 -19.59
CA THR A 252 -44.90 16.62 -18.23
C THR A 252 -43.66 16.52 -17.33
N TYR A 253 -43.60 17.38 -16.31
CA TYR A 253 -42.51 17.43 -15.35
C TYR A 253 -42.92 16.76 -14.04
N LYS A 254 -42.02 15.96 -13.49
CA LYS A 254 -42.13 15.51 -12.10
C LYS A 254 -41.14 16.31 -11.26
N ILE A 255 -41.66 17.07 -10.32
CA ILE A 255 -40.86 17.89 -9.40
C ILE A 255 -40.41 17.00 -8.23
N TYR A 256 -39.14 16.97 -7.99
CA TYR A 256 -38.51 16.25 -6.87
C TYR A 256 -37.83 17.28 -5.95
N ASN A 257 -37.87 17.04 -4.65
CA ASN A 257 -37.06 17.83 -3.72
C ASN A 257 -35.58 17.48 -3.84
N VAL A 258 -34.76 18.21 -3.11
CA VAL A 258 -33.28 18.06 -3.11
C VAL A 258 -32.85 16.64 -2.68
N GLN A 259 -33.67 15.94 -1.88
CA GLN A 259 -33.43 14.55 -1.45
C GLN A 259 -33.95 13.52 -2.45
N GLY A 260 -34.45 13.95 -3.61
CA GLY A 260 -34.97 13.05 -4.65
C GLY A 260 -36.33 12.44 -4.34
N LYS A 261 -37.03 12.93 -3.32
CA LYS A 261 -38.40 12.52 -3.00
C LYS A 261 -39.40 13.28 -3.88
N LYS A 262 -40.32 12.57 -4.53
CA LYS A 262 -41.38 13.18 -5.34
C LYS A 262 -42.27 14.02 -4.44
N THR A 263 -42.26 15.35 -4.59
CA THR A 263 -43.04 16.26 -3.81
C THR A 263 -44.35 16.66 -4.51
N LYS A 264 -44.34 16.71 -5.82
CA LYS A 264 -45.51 17.08 -6.62
C LYS A 264 -45.43 16.51 -8.02
N THR A 265 -46.56 16.16 -8.60
CA THR A 265 -46.67 15.94 -10.06
C THR A 265 -47.32 17.17 -10.61
N SER A 266 -46.62 17.98 -11.36
CA SER A 266 -47.17 19.06 -12.15
C SER A 266 -47.06 18.68 -13.62
N THR A 267 -48.14 18.82 -14.31
CA THR A 267 -48.17 18.66 -15.77
C THR A 267 -48.22 20.06 -16.33
N HIS A 268 -47.08 20.53 -16.84
CA HIS A 268 -47.04 21.82 -17.54
C HIS A 268 -46.73 21.55 -19.01
N THR A 269 -47.58 22.01 -19.90
CA THR A 269 -47.33 21.95 -21.33
C THR A 269 -46.53 23.19 -21.71
N LEU A 270 -45.28 22.99 -22.12
CA LEU A 270 -44.41 24.07 -22.56
C LEU A 270 -45.09 24.86 -23.71
N THR A 271 -45.22 26.17 -23.50
CA THR A 271 -45.64 27.10 -24.54
C THR A 271 -44.60 27.16 -25.65
N ALA A 272 -44.99 27.71 -26.81
CA ALA A 272 -44.09 27.89 -27.94
C ALA A 272 -42.87 28.77 -27.55
N GLU A 273 -43.09 29.75 -26.67
CA GLU A 273 -42.06 30.68 -26.21
C GLU A 273 -41.07 30.00 -25.24
N GLU A 274 -41.55 29.22 -24.30
CA GLU A 274 -40.69 28.40 -23.42
C GLU A 274 -39.85 27.39 -24.18
N LYS A 275 -40.40 26.76 -25.21
CA LYS A 275 -39.67 25.89 -26.13
C LYS A 275 -38.57 26.64 -26.85
N LYS A 276 -38.85 27.88 -27.29
CA LYS A 276 -37.88 28.76 -27.98
C LYS A 276 -36.74 29.16 -27.03
N ILE A 277 -37.06 29.51 -25.77
CA ILE A 277 -36.07 29.84 -24.75
C ILE A 277 -35.16 28.63 -24.46
N LEU A 278 -35.74 27.45 -24.25
CA LEU A 278 -34.96 26.24 -23.99
C LEU A 278 -34.08 25.83 -25.17
N LYS A 279 -34.57 26.01 -26.41
CA LYS A 279 -33.79 25.76 -27.64
C LYS A 279 -32.64 26.72 -27.76
N ASN A 280 -32.88 28.00 -27.51
CA ASN A 280 -31.83 29.03 -27.50
C ASN A 280 -30.77 28.79 -26.43
N PHE A 281 -31.20 28.43 -25.21
CA PHE A 281 -30.29 28.03 -24.16
C PHE A 281 -29.41 26.85 -24.59
N ALA A 282 -30.03 25.81 -25.12
CA ALA A 282 -29.33 24.61 -25.56
C ALA A 282 -28.30 24.92 -26.67
N SER A 283 -28.69 25.73 -27.67
CA SER A 283 -27.80 26.11 -28.78
C SER A 283 -26.62 26.97 -28.33
N LYS A 284 -26.83 27.82 -27.30
CA LYS A 284 -25.80 28.72 -26.78
C LYS A 284 -24.80 28.02 -25.86
N HIS A 285 -25.25 27.01 -25.14
CA HIS A 285 -24.48 26.45 -24.01
C HIS A 285 -24.06 24.99 -24.19
N PHE A 286 -24.71 24.22 -25.09
CA PHE A 286 -24.39 22.81 -25.28
C PHE A 286 -23.52 22.58 -26.50
N LYS A 287 -22.49 21.73 -26.35
CA LYS A 287 -21.73 21.22 -27.49
C LYS A 287 -22.46 20.04 -28.14
N LYS A 288 -22.29 19.85 -29.44
CA LYS A 288 -22.97 18.76 -30.20
C LYS A 288 -22.61 17.37 -29.69
N ASP A 289 -21.36 17.19 -29.28
CA ASP A 289 -20.77 15.95 -28.77
C ASP A 289 -21.10 15.63 -27.30
N TRP A 290 -21.76 16.55 -26.60
CA TRP A 290 -22.09 16.31 -25.19
C TRP A 290 -23.18 15.27 -25.04
N SER A 291 -22.93 14.30 -24.15
CA SER A 291 -23.95 13.34 -23.70
C SER A 291 -25.11 14.07 -23.02
N ALA A 292 -26.27 13.45 -22.99
CA ALA A 292 -27.44 13.98 -22.25
C ALA A 292 -27.12 14.23 -20.76
N ALA A 293 -26.32 13.35 -20.13
CA ALA A 293 -25.88 13.52 -18.74
C ALA A 293 -25.06 14.80 -18.56
N LYS A 294 -24.12 15.08 -19.45
CA LYS A 294 -23.29 16.28 -19.40
C LYS A 294 -24.08 17.57 -19.61
N LYS A 295 -25.11 17.55 -20.48
CA LYS A 295 -26.03 18.67 -20.68
C LYS A 295 -26.84 18.98 -19.44
N ILE A 296 -27.31 17.93 -18.74
CA ILE A 296 -28.07 18.06 -17.50
C ILE A 296 -27.20 18.62 -16.38
N GLU A 297 -26.00 18.08 -16.21
CA GLU A 297 -25.03 18.55 -15.21
C GLU A 297 -24.68 20.02 -15.41
N TYR A 298 -24.36 20.41 -16.65
CA TYR A 298 -24.10 21.79 -17.00
C TYR A 298 -25.31 22.70 -16.72
N THR A 299 -26.52 22.28 -17.05
CA THR A 299 -27.75 23.06 -16.81
C THR A 299 -27.98 23.24 -15.32
N ALA A 300 -27.79 22.21 -14.51
CA ALA A 300 -27.92 22.29 -13.05
C ALA A 300 -26.90 23.25 -12.44
N ASP A 301 -25.66 23.20 -12.90
CA ASP A 301 -24.59 24.12 -12.46
C ASP A 301 -24.83 25.56 -12.91
N TRP A 302 -25.32 25.74 -14.13
CA TRP A 302 -25.68 27.05 -14.63
C TRP A 302 -26.83 27.69 -13.82
N ILE A 303 -27.89 26.92 -13.54
CA ILE A 303 -29.00 27.33 -12.69
C ILE A 303 -28.48 27.75 -11.31
N ARG A 304 -27.64 26.94 -10.69
CA ARG A 304 -27.07 27.21 -9.35
C ARG A 304 -26.26 28.51 -9.32
N LYS A 305 -25.52 28.80 -10.40
CA LYS A 305 -24.67 29.99 -10.47
C LYS A 305 -25.40 31.26 -10.84
N ASN A 306 -26.48 31.16 -11.63
CA ASN A 306 -27.09 32.32 -12.29
C ASN A 306 -28.48 32.66 -11.76
N LEU A 307 -29.15 31.73 -11.06
CA LEU A 307 -30.42 32.01 -10.42
C LEU A 307 -30.24 32.28 -8.92
N LYS A 308 -30.44 33.53 -8.52
CA LYS A 308 -30.56 33.88 -7.09
C LYS A 308 -31.92 33.37 -6.59
N TYR A 309 -31.91 32.51 -5.58
CA TYR A 309 -33.12 32.12 -4.89
C TYR A 309 -33.69 33.37 -4.20
N GLY A 310 -34.73 33.94 -4.75
CA GLY A 310 -35.62 34.84 -4.01
C GLY A 310 -36.32 34.00 -2.93
N ARG A 311 -36.21 34.40 -1.67
CA ARG A 311 -37.14 33.92 -0.63
C ARG A 311 -38.54 34.44 -1.03
N ILE A 312 -39.46 33.51 -1.33
CA ILE A 312 -40.91 33.77 -1.33
C ILE A 312 -41.36 33.70 0.12
#